data_97662cf1cdc69c4cadd2f1de7dc3d771
#
_entry.id   97662cf1cdc69c4cadd2f1de7dc3d771
#
_cell.length_a   1.000
_cell.length_b   1.000
_cell.length_c   1.000
_cell.angle_alpha   90.00
_cell.angle_beta   90.00
_cell.angle_gamma   90.00
#
_symmetry.space_group_name_H-M   'P 1'
#
loop_
_entity.id
_entity.type
_entity.pdbx_description
1 polymer ?
#
loop_
_entity_poly.entity_id
_entity_poly.type
_entity_poly.pdbx_seq_one_letter_code
_entity_poly.pdbx_strand_id
1 'polypeptide(L)'
;MHNPNSAIERVKNHLAYKLGQALIDFKQNGGGGYIALFKKLYKIKKQHKKEQQIYQQTIQIFPQLKYPSLKTCPDYSESLRYKFHLSYMLGEVLIKADMNKFRDGYFFLFKNIEQTKKYYKIIKEILDLSKK
;
A
#
# COMPACT_ATOMS: atom_id res chain seq x y z
N MET A 1 -7.85 7.11 12.90
CA MET A 1 -6.71 7.95 12.49
C MET A 1 -5.40 7.26 12.82
N HIS A 2 -4.42 7.37 11.95
CA HIS A 2 -3.09 6.84 12.21
C HIS A 2 -2.24 7.84 13.00
N ASN A 3 -1.25 7.33 13.72
CA ASN A 3 -0.31 8.17 14.44
C ASN A 3 0.79 8.69 13.49
N PRO A 4 0.86 10.00 13.18
CA PRO A 4 1.86 10.51 12.25
C PRO A 4 3.29 10.43 12.78
N ASN A 5 3.47 10.19 14.07
CA ASN A 5 4.79 10.02 14.68
C ASN A 5 5.29 8.56 14.60
N SER A 6 4.47 7.64 14.10
CA SER A 6 4.85 6.25 13.85
C SER A 6 5.09 6.04 12.36
N ALA A 7 6.32 5.72 11.98
CA ALA A 7 6.64 5.42 10.58
C ALA A 7 5.92 4.16 10.11
N ILE A 8 5.76 3.17 10.99
CA ILE A 8 5.02 1.94 10.69
C ILE A 8 3.58 2.26 10.31
N GLU A 9 2.89 3.06 11.13
CA GLU A 9 1.50 3.41 10.83
C GLU A 9 1.38 4.23 9.55
N ARG A 10 2.35 5.09 9.26
CA ARG A 10 2.34 5.88 8.03
C ARG A 10 2.55 5.01 6.80
N VAL A 11 3.41 3.98 6.87
CA VAL A 11 3.56 3.01 5.78
C VAL A 11 2.27 2.21 5.60
N LYS A 12 1.65 1.75 6.68
CA LYS A 12 0.36 1.03 6.60
C LYS A 12 -0.77 1.90 6.06
N ASN A 13 -0.69 3.21 6.25
CA ASN A 13 -1.67 4.15 5.73
C ASN A 13 -1.40 4.55 4.27
N HIS A 14 -0.30 4.09 3.68
CA HIS A 14 0.01 4.35 2.28
C HIS A 14 -0.99 3.62 1.38
N LEU A 15 -1.32 4.24 0.25
CA LEU A 15 -2.28 3.67 -0.70
C LEU A 15 -1.90 2.25 -1.13
N ALA A 16 -0.62 2.00 -1.40
CA ALA A 16 -0.14 0.68 -1.80
C ALA A 16 -0.49 -0.39 -0.75
N TYR A 17 -0.25 -0.09 0.53
CA TYR A 17 -0.54 -1.04 1.60
C TYR A 17 -2.04 -1.31 1.72
N LYS A 18 -2.86 -0.26 1.65
CA LYS A 18 -4.32 -0.38 1.73
C LYS A 18 -4.91 -1.21 0.60
N LEU A 19 -4.45 -0.96 -0.63
CA LEU A 19 -4.94 -1.69 -1.81
C LEU A 19 -4.52 -3.15 -1.77
N GLY A 20 -3.26 -3.41 -1.43
CA GLY A 20 -2.76 -4.78 -1.34
C GLY A 20 -3.45 -5.57 -0.26
N GLN A 21 -3.70 -4.97 0.90
CA GLN A 21 -4.42 -5.61 1.99
C GLN A 21 -5.86 -5.95 1.58
N ALA A 22 -6.52 -5.04 0.86
CA ALA A 22 -7.87 -5.30 0.35
C ALA A 22 -7.90 -6.48 -0.62
N LEU A 23 -6.89 -6.60 -1.47
CA LEU A 23 -6.77 -7.72 -2.40
C LEU A 23 -6.58 -9.06 -1.65
N ILE A 24 -5.72 -9.06 -0.64
CA ILE A 24 -5.48 -10.26 0.18
C ILE A 24 -6.77 -10.66 0.92
N ASP A 25 -7.44 -9.71 1.54
CA ASP A 25 -8.68 -9.94 2.27
C ASP A 25 -9.77 -10.50 1.35
N PHE A 26 -9.87 -9.97 0.13
CA PHE A 26 -10.84 -10.44 -0.86
C PHE A 26 -10.60 -11.91 -1.21
N LYS A 27 -9.35 -12.29 -1.45
CA LYS A 27 -9.00 -13.67 -1.78
C LYS A 27 -9.25 -14.62 -0.61
N GLN A 28 -8.92 -14.21 0.61
CA GLN A 28 -9.08 -15.05 1.80
C GLN A 28 -10.54 -15.27 2.14
N ASN A 29 -11.38 -14.27 1.93
CA ASN A 29 -12.80 -14.35 2.27
C ASN A 29 -13.65 -14.96 1.16
N GLY A 30 -13.04 -15.41 0.07
CA GLY A 30 -13.73 -16.04 -1.05
C GLY A 30 -14.77 -15.17 -1.70
N GLY A 31 -14.65 -13.86 -1.52
CA GLY A 31 -15.72 -12.94 -1.77
C GLY A 31 -15.93 -12.55 -3.22
N GLY A 32 -17.07 -12.84 -3.76
CA GLY A 32 -17.66 -12.22 -4.92
C GLY A 32 -16.84 -12.21 -6.21
N GLY A 33 -17.37 -11.57 -7.23
CA GLY A 33 -16.69 -11.46 -8.52
C GLY A 33 -15.70 -10.30 -8.57
N TYR A 34 -14.94 -10.23 -9.65
CA TYR A 34 -13.96 -9.17 -9.87
C TYR A 34 -14.56 -7.77 -9.87
N ILE A 35 -15.85 -7.65 -10.26
CA ILE A 35 -16.54 -6.36 -10.23
C ILE A 35 -16.62 -5.81 -8.80
N ALA A 36 -16.94 -6.66 -7.83
CA ALA A 36 -16.99 -6.27 -6.42
C ALA A 36 -15.60 -5.85 -5.93
N LEU A 37 -14.56 -6.56 -6.35
CA LEU A 37 -13.18 -6.22 -6.01
C LEU A 37 -12.79 -4.85 -6.57
N PHE A 38 -13.07 -4.59 -7.85
CA PHE A 38 -12.73 -3.31 -8.47
C PHE A 38 -13.49 -2.15 -7.83
N LYS A 39 -14.75 -2.35 -7.44
CA LYS A 39 -15.51 -1.33 -6.71
C LYS A 39 -14.87 -1.01 -5.37
N LYS A 40 -14.42 -2.04 -4.65
CA LYS A 40 -13.76 -1.87 -3.35
C LYS A 40 -12.44 -1.11 -3.50
N LEU A 41 -11.62 -1.50 -4.48
CA LEU A 41 -10.34 -0.84 -4.75
C LEU A 41 -10.56 0.62 -5.16
N TYR A 42 -11.57 0.89 -5.97
CA TYR A 42 -11.93 2.25 -6.38
C TYR A 42 -12.31 3.13 -5.18
N LYS A 43 -13.12 2.59 -4.27
CA LYS A 43 -13.52 3.31 -3.06
C LYS A 43 -12.32 3.66 -2.18
N ILE A 44 -11.39 2.73 -2.02
CA ILE A 44 -10.17 2.94 -1.23
C ILE A 44 -9.34 4.06 -1.86
N LYS A 45 -9.14 4.01 -3.17
CA LYS A 45 -8.38 5.02 -3.91
C LYS A 45 -9.04 6.41 -3.77
N LYS A 46 -10.35 6.48 -3.93
CA LYS A 46 -11.09 7.73 -3.83
C LYS A 46 -11.01 8.32 -2.43
N GLN A 47 -11.18 7.49 -1.40
CA GLN A 47 -11.09 7.92 -0.02
C GLN A 47 -9.68 8.40 0.32
N HIS A 48 -8.66 7.69 -0.14
CA HIS A 48 -7.27 8.07 0.07
C HIS A 48 -6.96 9.44 -0.56
N LYS A 49 -7.43 9.65 -1.79
CA LYS A 49 -7.25 10.93 -2.49
C LYS A 49 -7.90 12.07 -1.72
N LYS A 50 -9.10 11.85 -1.20
CA LYS A 50 -9.82 12.83 -0.39
C LYS A 50 -9.05 13.18 0.89
N GLU A 51 -8.53 12.17 1.58
CA GLU A 51 -7.73 12.37 2.78
C GLU A 51 -6.46 13.17 2.48
N GLN A 52 -5.79 12.88 1.36
CA GLN A 52 -4.60 13.62 0.95
C GLN A 52 -4.93 15.08 0.62
N GLN A 53 -6.06 15.35 -0.02
CA GLN A 53 -6.48 16.71 -0.31
C GLN A 53 -6.76 17.50 0.97
N ILE A 54 -7.44 16.88 1.92
CA ILE A 54 -7.72 17.49 3.23
C ILE A 54 -6.41 17.80 3.95
N TYR A 55 -5.47 16.86 3.93
CA TYR A 55 -4.16 17.04 4.56
C TYR A 55 -3.41 18.21 3.93
N GLN A 56 -3.35 18.28 2.60
CA GLN A 56 -2.65 19.36 1.89
C GLN A 56 -3.28 20.74 2.21
N GLN A 57 -4.60 20.83 2.24
CA GLN A 57 -5.29 22.06 2.60
C GLN A 57 -5.02 22.46 4.05
N THR A 58 -5.01 21.47 4.95
CA THR A 58 -4.78 21.71 6.37
C THR A 58 -3.39 22.30 6.62
N ILE A 59 -2.34 21.75 6.00
CA ILE A 59 -0.97 22.22 6.21
C ILE A 59 -0.70 23.58 5.55
N GLN A 60 -1.51 23.96 4.55
CA GLN A 60 -1.41 25.31 3.98
C GLN A 60 -1.88 26.37 4.97
N ILE A 61 -2.92 26.06 5.74
CA ILE A 61 -3.48 26.97 6.74
C ILE A 61 -2.71 26.85 8.07
N PHE A 62 -2.37 25.64 8.46
CA PHE A 62 -1.67 25.33 9.71
C PHE A 62 -0.39 24.54 9.44
N PRO A 63 0.71 25.23 9.02
CA PRO A 63 1.97 24.52 8.67
C PRO A 63 2.53 23.68 9.81
N GLN A 64 2.22 24.02 11.06
CA GLN A 64 2.70 23.28 12.23
C GLN A 64 2.08 21.89 12.32
N LEU A 65 1.01 21.61 11.58
CA LEU A 65 0.38 20.29 11.56
C LEU A 65 0.99 19.35 10.52
N LYS A 66 1.99 19.82 9.78
CA LYS A 66 2.70 18.97 8.82
C LYS A 66 3.34 17.79 9.55
N TYR A 67 3.20 16.59 8.96
CA TYR A 67 3.79 15.39 9.54
C TYR A 67 5.32 15.49 9.57
N PRO A 68 5.98 14.98 10.62
CA PRO A 68 7.44 14.95 10.65
C PRO A 68 8.00 14.05 9.55
N SER A 69 9.27 14.24 9.22
CA SER A 69 9.94 13.35 8.27
C SER A 69 9.90 11.92 8.79
N LEU A 70 9.66 10.95 7.89
CA LEU A 70 9.66 9.53 8.27
C LEU A 70 10.95 9.14 8.96
N LYS A 71 12.09 9.68 8.51
CA LYS A 71 13.41 9.36 9.07
C LYS A 71 13.55 9.79 10.54
N THR A 72 12.76 10.75 10.99
CA THR A 72 12.81 11.21 12.39
C THR A 72 11.94 10.38 13.32
N CYS A 73 11.10 9.49 12.79
CA CYS A 73 10.26 8.63 13.60
C CYS A 73 11.10 7.56 14.30
N PRO A 74 10.82 7.26 15.59
CA PRO A 74 11.58 6.24 16.33
C PRO A 74 11.57 4.86 15.71
N ASP A 75 10.49 4.52 15.01
CA ASP A 75 10.28 3.20 14.38
C ASP A 75 10.60 3.19 12.87
N TYR A 76 11.39 4.15 12.41
CA TYR A 76 11.68 4.25 10.97
C TYR A 76 12.34 2.98 10.41
N SER A 77 13.36 2.47 11.10
CA SER A 77 14.06 1.25 10.64
C SER A 77 13.11 0.07 10.51
N GLU A 78 12.21 -0.10 11.48
CA GLU A 78 11.23 -1.17 11.44
C GLU A 78 10.21 -0.96 10.31
N SER A 79 9.84 0.30 10.05
CA SER A 79 8.87 0.62 9.01
C SER A 79 9.33 0.20 7.62
N LEU A 80 10.64 0.18 7.37
CA LEU A 80 11.17 -0.24 6.07
C LEU A 80 10.81 -1.68 5.72
N ARG A 81 10.67 -2.53 6.75
CA ARG A 81 10.26 -3.92 6.53
C ARG A 81 8.83 -4.03 6.02
N TYR A 82 7.96 -3.09 6.41
CA TYR A 82 6.55 -3.10 5.97
C TYR A 82 6.41 -2.85 4.48
N LYS A 83 7.41 -2.20 3.85
CA LYS A 83 7.43 -2.03 2.40
C LYS A 83 7.67 -3.35 1.67
N PHE A 84 8.22 -4.34 2.35
CA PHE A 84 8.42 -5.68 1.79
C PHE A 84 7.29 -6.64 2.19
N HIS A 85 6.27 -6.17 2.90
CA HIS A 85 5.07 -6.97 3.14
C HIS A 85 4.34 -7.19 1.81
N LEU A 86 3.70 -8.36 1.70
CA LEU A 86 2.97 -8.71 0.48
C LEU A 86 1.90 -7.66 0.16
N SER A 87 1.22 -7.14 1.17
CA SER A 87 0.21 -6.08 0.99
C SER A 87 0.76 -4.87 0.24
N TYR A 88 1.92 -4.36 0.68
CA TYR A 88 2.53 -3.18 0.05
C TYR A 88 2.96 -3.48 -1.38
N MET A 89 3.59 -4.63 -1.60
CA MET A 89 4.09 -5.03 -2.92
C MET A 89 2.95 -5.22 -3.92
N LEU A 90 1.87 -5.88 -3.50
CA LEU A 90 0.69 -6.07 -4.35
C LEU A 90 0.00 -4.75 -4.65
N GLY A 91 -0.07 -3.86 -3.66
CA GLY A 91 -0.65 -2.53 -3.85
C GLY A 91 0.12 -1.71 -4.87
N GLU A 92 1.45 -1.79 -4.87
CA GLU A 92 2.27 -1.10 -5.88
C GLU A 92 1.98 -1.61 -7.29
N VAL A 93 1.79 -2.94 -7.44
CA VAL A 93 1.43 -3.52 -8.74
C VAL A 93 0.07 -2.98 -9.20
N LEU A 94 -0.90 -2.88 -8.29
CA LEU A 94 -2.22 -2.33 -8.60
C LEU A 94 -2.14 -0.86 -9.03
N ILE A 95 -1.32 -0.06 -8.35
CA ILE A 95 -1.13 1.35 -8.71
C ILE A 95 -0.52 1.47 -10.10
N LYS A 96 0.50 0.67 -10.40
CA LYS A 96 1.14 0.66 -11.73
C LYS A 96 0.16 0.24 -12.82
N ALA A 97 -0.67 -0.77 -12.54
CA ALA A 97 -1.68 -1.21 -13.50
C ALA A 97 -2.70 -0.11 -13.80
N ASP A 98 -3.13 0.64 -12.77
CA ASP A 98 -4.05 1.75 -12.95
C ASP A 98 -3.44 2.88 -13.76
N MET A 99 -2.16 3.18 -13.55
CA MET A 99 -1.44 4.19 -14.33
C MET A 99 -1.33 3.82 -15.80
N ASN A 100 -1.27 2.53 -16.11
CA ASN A 100 -1.09 2.02 -17.47
C ASN A 100 -2.38 1.40 -18.04
N LYS A 101 -3.54 1.81 -17.53
CA LYS A 101 -4.83 1.20 -17.92
C LYS A 101 -5.17 1.31 -19.40
N PHE A 102 -4.60 2.28 -20.12
CA PHE A 102 -4.79 2.42 -21.57
C PHE A 102 -3.78 1.63 -22.39
N ARG A 103 -2.82 0.96 -21.71
CA ARG A 103 -1.79 0.13 -22.36
C ARG A 103 -1.76 -1.19 -21.63
N ASP A 104 -2.54 -2.13 -21.87
CA ASP A 104 -2.45 -3.50 -21.36
C ASP A 104 -2.14 -3.63 -19.86
N GLY A 105 -2.25 -2.54 -19.05
CA GLY A 105 -1.94 -2.57 -17.62
C GLY A 105 -2.73 -3.63 -16.86
N TYR A 106 -4.01 -3.72 -17.16
CA TYR A 106 -4.86 -4.74 -16.52
C TYR A 106 -4.67 -6.12 -17.12
N PHE A 107 -4.25 -6.21 -18.38
CA PHE A 107 -3.96 -7.48 -19.04
C PHE A 107 -2.81 -8.22 -18.33
N PHE A 108 -1.76 -7.49 -17.98
CA PHE A 108 -0.60 -8.08 -17.30
C PHE A 108 -0.72 -8.10 -15.78
N LEU A 109 -1.80 -7.57 -15.22
CA LEU A 109 -1.96 -7.43 -13.78
C LEU A 109 -1.84 -8.78 -13.05
N PHE A 110 -2.53 -9.80 -13.51
CA PHE A 110 -2.51 -11.11 -12.85
C PHE A 110 -1.13 -11.75 -12.90
N LYS A 111 -0.45 -11.62 -14.04
CA LYS A 111 0.92 -12.11 -14.20
C LYS A 111 1.87 -11.41 -13.23
N ASN A 112 1.72 -10.09 -13.09
CA ASN A 112 2.54 -9.29 -12.18
C ASN A 112 2.26 -9.63 -10.72
N ILE A 113 1.01 -9.95 -10.39
CA ILE A 113 0.64 -10.38 -9.03
C ILE A 113 1.33 -11.69 -8.68
N GLU A 114 1.27 -12.69 -9.56
CA GLU A 114 1.91 -13.98 -9.32
C GLU A 114 3.43 -13.83 -9.18
N GLN A 115 4.06 -13.02 -10.02
CA GLN A 115 5.49 -12.76 -9.94
C GLN A 115 5.84 -12.03 -8.64
N THR A 116 5.02 -11.09 -8.22
CA THR A 116 5.20 -10.36 -6.96
C THR A 116 5.17 -11.30 -5.77
N LYS A 117 4.26 -12.27 -5.78
CA LYS A 117 4.20 -13.28 -4.71
C LYS A 117 5.46 -14.11 -4.64
N LYS A 118 6.05 -14.47 -5.78
CA LYS A 118 7.32 -15.19 -5.83
C LYS A 118 8.45 -14.37 -5.24
N TYR A 119 8.56 -13.10 -5.62
CA TYR A 119 9.56 -12.19 -5.06
C TYR A 119 9.38 -11.99 -3.56
N TYR A 120 8.13 -11.88 -3.11
CA TYR A 120 7.83 -11.77 -1.69
C TYR A 120 8.38 -12.95 -0.89
N LYS A 121 8.18 -14.17 -1.39
CA LYS A 121 8.71 -15.37 -0.73
C LYS A 121 10.22 -15.33 -0.60
N ILE A 122 10.91 -14.93 -1.68
CA ILE A 122 12.37 -14.85 -1.69
C ILE A 122 12.85 -13.79 -0.69
N ILE A 123 12.24 -12.61 -0.71
CA ILE A 123 12.60 -11.52 0.20
C ILE A 123 12.38 -11.94 1.66
N LYS A 124 11.27 -12.61 1.94
CA LYS A 124 10.94 -13.08 3.28
C LYS A 124 11.98 -14.07 3.79
N GLU A 125 12.42 -15.01 2.93
CA GLU A 125 13.45 -15.97 3.28
C GLU A 125 14.78 -15.27 3.60
N ILE A 126 15.16 -14.28 2.80
CA ILE A 126 16.39 -13.51 3.02
C ILE A 126 16.30 -12.76 4.37
N LEU A 127 15.18 -12.12 4.64
CA LEU A 127 14.99 -11.38 5.89
C LEU A 127 14.99 -12.29 7.11
N ASP A 128 14.39 -13.47 7.01
CA ASP A 128 14.37 -14.46 8.09
C ASP A 128 15.78 -15.00 8.35
N LEU A 129 16.56 -15.21 7.31
CA LEU A 129 17.95 -15.63 7.45
C LEU A 129 18.81 -14.54 8.11
N SER A 130 18.56 -13.28 7.81
CA SER A 130 19.32 -12.17 8.38
C SER A 130 19.06 -11.97 9.88
N LYS A 131 17.95 -12.51 10.40
CA LYS A 131 17.63 -12.46 11.84
C LYS A 131 18.34 -13.52 12.66
N LYS A 132 18.92 -14.48 12.02
CA LYS A 132 19.71 -15.52 12.67
C LYS A 132 21.16 -15.08 12.75
#